data_8a63e62e9f2c61bf7a6f352c4460ff78
#
_entry.id   8a63e62e9f2c61bf7a6f352c4460ff78
#
_cell.length_a   1.000
_cell.length_b   1.000
_cell.length_c   1.000
_cell.angle_alpha   90.00
_cell.angle_beta   90.00
_cell.angle_gamma   90.00
#
_symmetry.space_group_name_H-M   'P 1'
#
loop_
_entity.id
_entity.type
_entity.pdbx_description
1 polymer ?
#
loop_
_entity_poly.entity_id
_entity_poly.type
_entity_poly.pdbx_seq_one_letter_code
_entity_poly.pdbx_strand_id
1 'polypeptide(L)'
;MSAVPAEDRKPLLVFLNEVAGGRKLLQAVRERQDQVSGVVVASPQNQPSVGQLIDSDEIREAARARVEVTMALLAEFGIESVGEVLDPEPSLALDDAVRAHRPGEVLLSCLHDTRFGFMRRDLVEWVRERIEPEVKLTHIPVRIEDDAIRWDLNHTLVVATKTVAAPDLVARMKDRAGIRPHRFTIICPRAEDVSEPQVVRDLASTLAELYRAEIDATGQPMSPDPFYAVKNAIEHYRIDDILISTFAGERSQWLEDDLIGRVREITDKTVEHIEVGRNATAVAAAVAEVEES
;
A
#
# COMPACT_ATOMS: atom_id res chain seq x y z
N MET A 1 16.82 14.64 -25.93
CA MET A 1 16.76 13.17 -25.91
C MET A 1 15.72 12.76 -26.92
N SER A 2 16.06 11.90 -27.92
CA SER A 2 15.10 11.44 -28.93
C SER A 2 14.12 10.47 -28.27
N ALA A 3 12.83 10.64 -28.49
CA ALA A 3 11.82 9.73 -27.94
C ALA A 3 11.99 8.34 -28.59
N VAL A 4 11.93 7.29 -27.78
CA VAL A 4 11.96 5.90 -28.27
C VAL A 4 10.69 5.67 -29.11
N PRO A 5 10.80 5.13 -30.35
CA PRO A 5 9.64 4.77 -31.15
C PRO A 5 8.68 3.84 -30.38
N ALA A 6 7.39 3.97 -30.59
CA ALA A 6 6.39 3.20 -29.85
C ALA A 6 6.58 1.67 -29.99
N GLU A 7 7.07 1.23 -31.16
CA GLU A 7 7.33 -0.19 -31.48
C GLU A 7 8.52 -0.79 -30.71
N ASP A 8 9.46 0.06 -30.24
CA ASP A 8 10.66 -0.36 -29.49
C ASP A 8 10.50 -0.21 -27.97
N ARG A 9 9.36 0.29 -27.51
CA ARG A 9 9.13 0.49 -26.07
C ARG A 9 8.95 -0.86 -25.38
N LYS A 10 9.67 -1.02 -24.26
CA LYS A 10 9.54 -2.18 -23.40
C LYS A 10 8.62 -1.85 -22.21
N PRO A 11 7.98 -2.85 -21.57
CA PRO A 11 7.19 -2.60 -20.38
C PRO A 11 8.05 -2.18 -19.18
N LEU A 12 7.41 -1.50 -18.24
CA LEU A 12 7.94 -1.21 -16.91
C LEU A 12 7.46 -2.29 -15.95
N LEU A 13 8.37 -2.95 -15.25
CA LEU A 13 8.03 -3.89 -14.19
C LEU A 13 8.10 -3.18 -12.82
N VAL A 14 6.99 -3.13 -12.13
CA VAL A 14 6.86 -2.66 -10.75
C VAL A 14 6.83 -3.88 -9.84
N PHE A 15 7.90 -4.14 -9.11
CA PHE A 15 8.01 -5.29 -8.22
C PHE A 15 7.84 -4.84 -6.77
N LEU A 16 6.77 -5.34 -6.13
CA LEU A 16 6.35 -4.95 -4.77
C LEU A 16 6.72 -6.05 -3.79
N ASN A 17 7.82 -5.90 -3.07
CA ASN A 17 8.24 -6.94 -2.15
C ASN A 17 7.48 -6.93 -0.81
N GLU A 18 7.07 -5.77 -0.28
CA GLU A 18 6.55 -5.69 1.09
C GLU A 18 5.27 -4.89 1.25
N VAL A 19 5.13 -3.74 0.61
CA VAL A 19 3.99 -2.83 0.79
C VAL A 19 3.51 -2.32 -0.56
N ALA A 20 2.20 -2.09 -0.69
CA ALA A 20 1.63 -1.37 -1.83
C ALA A 20 2.21 0.05 -1.91
N GLY A 21 2.53 0.49 -3.14
CA GLY A 21 3.31 1.67 -3.40
C GLY A 21 2.80 2.95 -2.77
N GLY A 22 3.72 3.76 -2.29
CA GLY A 22 3.48 5.12 -1.84
C GLY A 22 3.74 6.15 -2.94
N ARG A 23 3.76 7.42 -2.54
CA ARG A 23 3.97 8.58 -3.42
C ARG A 23 5.19 8.45 -4.33
N LYS A 24 6.32 7.96 -3.80
CA LYS A 24 7.57 7.80 -4.58
C LYS A 24 7.42 6.79 -5.72
N LEU A 25 6.77 5.66 -5.45
CA LEU A 25 6.52 4.65 -6.49
C LEU A 25 5.62 5.21 -7.58
N LEU A 26 4.51 5.84 -7.20
CA LEU A 26 3.58 6.45 -8.15
C LEU A 26 4.28 7.54 -8.99
N GLN A 27 5.09 8.40 -8.37
CA GLN A 27 5.88 9.40 -9.08
C GLN A 27 6.85 8.75 -10.07
N ALA A 28 7.57 7.71 -9.64
CA ALA A 28 8.52 7.01 -10.51
C ALA A 28 7.85 6.35 -11.72
N VAL A 29 6.63 5.79 -11.54
CA VAL A 29 5.84 5.24 -12.66
C VAL A 29 5.38 6.36 -13.59
N ARG A 30 4.83 7.47 -13.05
CA ARG A 30 4.36 8.60 -13.85
C ARG A 30 5.43 9.24 -14.70
N GLU A 31 6.66 9.36 -14.19
CA GLU A 31 7.79 9.90 -14.95
C GLU A 31 8.17 9.03 -16.15
N ARG A 32 7.75 7.77 -16.18
CA ARG A 32 8.09 6.77 -17.20
C ARG A 32 6.93 6.37 -18.10
N GLN A 33 5.69 6.65 -17.73
CA GLN A 33 4.49 6.13 -18.40
C GLN A 33 4.49 6.39 -19.90
N ASP A 34 4.96 7.54 -20.36
CA ASP A 34 4.98 7.91 -21.78
C ASP A 34 6.13 7.26 -22.58
N GLN A 35 7.05 6.58 -21.90
CA GLN A 35 8.26 5.98 -22.48
C GLN A 35 8.20 4.46 -22.55
N VAL A 36 7.19 3.84 -21.93
CA VAL A 36 7.03 2.39 -21.82
C VAL A 36 5.84 1.89 -22.64
N SER A 37 5.82 0.60 -22.97
CA SER A 37 4.69 -0.02 -23.69
C SER A 37 3.52 -0.37 -22.78
N GLY A 38 3.73 -0.42 -21.45
CA GLY A 38 2.76 -0.74 -20.43
C GLY A 38 3.42 -0.90 -19.08
N VAL A 39 2.60 -1.09 -18.04
CA VAL A 39 3.06 -1.30 -16.66
C VAL A 39 2.61 -2.67 -16.18
N VAL A 40 3.54 -3.46 -15.67
CA VAL A 40 3.29 -4.74 -15.00
C VAL A 40 3.55 -4.56 -13.52
N VAL A 41 2.56 -4.87 -12.68
CA VAL A 41 2.65 -4.83 -11.22
C VAL A 41 2.75 -6.26 -10.71
N ALA A 42 3.85 -6.61 -10.08
CA ALA A 42 4.11 -7.95 -9.60
C ALA A 42 4.46 -7.96 -8.11
N SER A 43 4.01 -8.97 -7.39
CA SER A 43 4.33 -9.15 -5.97
C SER A 43 4.58 -10.63 -5.65
N PRO A 44 5.69 -10.98 -4.98
CA PRO A 44 5.91 -12.33 -4.50
C PRO A 44 4.96 -12.64 -3.33
N GLN A 45 4.62 -13.92 -3.15
CA GLN A 45 3.89 -14.45 -2.00
C GLN A 45 4.84 -14.60 -0.80
N ASN A 46 5.51 -13.52 -0.43
CA ASN A 46 6.42 -13.54 0.70
C ASN A 46 5.71 -13.04 1.96
N GLN A 47 6.12 -13.59 3.09
CA GLN A 47 5.74 -13.03 4.38
C GLN A 47 6.31 -11.61 4.48
N PRO A 48 5.51 -10.61 4.89
CA PRO A 48 6.07 -9.37 5.38
C PRO A 48 7.12 -9.69 6.45
N SER A 49 8.19 -8.94 6.50
CA SER A 49 9.32 -9.19 7.44
C SER A 49 8.88 -9.21 8.91
N VAL A 50 7.68 -8.78 9.20
CA VAL A 50 7.07 -8.71 10.54
C VAL A 50 5.56 -9.00 10.45
N GLY A 51 5.12 -9.85 11.33
CA GLY A 51 3.75 -10.37 11.38
C GLY A 51 3.75 -11.83 10.93
N GLN A 52 3.54 -12.74 11.87
CA GLN A 52 3.39 -14.16 11.55
C GLN A 52 2.02 -14.36 10.88
N LEU A 53 1.97 -14.22 9.57
CA LEU A 53 0.91 -14.87 8.81
C LEU A 53 1.27 -16.36 8.78
N ILE A 54 0.48 -17.16 9.45
CA ILE A 54 0.78 -18.60 9.65
C ILE A 54 0.24 -19.41 8.47
N ASP A 55 -0.72 -18.84 7.72
CA ASP A 55 -1.40 -19.53 6.62
C ASP A 55 -0.87 -19.04 5.26
N SER A 56 -0.62 -20.02 4.37
CA SER A 56 -0.20 -19.78 2.99
C SER A 56 -1.26 -18.98 2.18
N ASP A 57 -2.53 -19.14 2.52
CA ASP A 57 -3.62 -18.43 1.85
C ASP A 57 -3.64 -16.95 2.24
N GLU A 58 -3.41 -16.62 3.52
CA GLU A 58 -3.29 -15.23 3.99
C GLU A 58 -2.09 -14.51 3.34
N ILE A 59 -0.96 -15.20 3.16
CA ILE A 59 0.22 -14.64 2.48
C ILE A 59 -0.09 -14.32 1.02
N ARG A 60 -0.79 -15.23 0.34
CA ARG A 60 -1.23 -15.03 -1.05
C ARG A 60 -2.21 -13.87 -1.17
N GLU A 61 -3.18 -13.80 -0.28
CA GLU A 61 -4.15 -12.70 -0.23
C GLU A 61 -3.46 -11.35 0.03
N ALA A 62 -2.51 -11.29 0.94
CA ALA A 62 -1.74 -10.07 1.20
C ALA A 62 -0.91 -9.62 -0.04
N ALA A 63 -0.31 -10.56 -0.76
CA ALA A 63 0.39 -10.27 -2.01
C ALA A 63 -0.57 -9.78 -3.09
N ARG A 64 -1.74 -10.41 -3.23
CA ARG A 64 -2.80 -9.99 -4.14
C ARG A 64 -3.31 -8.59 -3.83
N ALA A 65 -3.59 -8.32 -2.56
CA ALA A 65 -4.05 -6.99 -2.12
C ALA A 65 -3.03 -5.89 -2.46
N ARG A 66 -1.72 -6.14 -2.30
CA ARG A 66 -0.66 -5.19 -2.71
C ARG A 66 -0.73 -4.87 -4.20
N VAL A 67 -0.89 -5.89 -5.05
CA VAL A 67 -1.01 -5.73 -6.50
C VAL A 67 -2.27 -4.94 -6.83
N GLU A 68 -3.42 -5.34 -6.31
CA GLU A 68 -4.72 -4.73 -6.60
C GLU A 68 -4.80 -3.26 -6.15
N VAL A 69 -4.33 -2.92 -4.96
CA VAL A 69 -4.27 -1.53 -4.47
C VAL A 69 -3.36 -0.67 -5.36
N THR A 70 -2.20 -1.21 -5.76
CA THR A 70 -1.28 -0.48 -6.62
C THR A 70 -1.86 -0.27 -8.01
N MET A 71 -2.48 -1.28 -8.61
CA MET A 71 -3.17 -1.15 -9.91
C MET A 71 -4.32 -0.13 -9.83
N ALA A 72 -5.15 -0.21 -8.80
CA ALA A 72 -6.25 0.74 -8.60
C ALA A 72 -5.72 2.17 -8.41
N LEU A 73 -4.63 2.36 -7.66
CA LEU A 73 -3.98 3.66 -7.50
C LEU A 73 -3.43 4.19 -8.84
N LEU A 74 -2.80 3.34 -9.65
CA LEU A 74 -2.33 3.73 -10.99
C LEU A 74 -3.49 4.14 -11.90
N ALA A 75 -4.61 3.43 -11.84
CA ALA A 75 -5.83 3.73 -12.62
C ALA A 75 -6.42 5.11 -12.25
N GLU A 76 -6.34 5.55 -10.99
CA GLU A 76 -6.73 6.91 -10.55
C GLU A 76 -5.96 8.03 -11.28
N PHE A 77 -4.83 7.70 -11.87
CA PHE A 77 -3.99 8.61 -12.67
C PHE A 77 -3.99 8.26 -14.17
N GLY A 78 -4.94 7.42 -14.62
CA GLY A 78 -5.09 7.04 -16.01
C GLY A 78 -3.99 6.11 -16.53
N ILE A 79 -3.28 5.40 -15.64
CA ILE A 79 -2.21 4.46 -15.99
C ILE A 79 -2.79 3.05 -15.97
N GLU A 80 -2.96 2.47 -17.16
CA GLU A 80 -3.33 1.07 -17.31
C GLU A 80 -2.19 0.14 -16.91
N SER A 81 -2.51 -0.90 -16.14
CA SER A 81 -1.53 -1.87 -15.67
C SER A 81 -2.13 -3.27 -15.60
N VAL A 82 -1.27 -4.28 -15.68
CA VAL A 82 -1.63 -5.68 -15.43
C VAL A 82 -0.92 -6.15 -14.17
N GLY A 83 -1.58 -7.03 -13.40
CA GLY A 83 -1.08 -7.47 -12.11
C GLY A 83 -0.86 -8.98 -12.05
N GLU A 84 0.16 -9.41 -11.32
CA GLU A 84 0.43 -10.81 -11.08
C GLU A 84 0.98 -11.05 -9.67
N VAL A 85 0.61 -12.20 -9.11
CA VAL A 85 1.15 -12.70 -7.83
C VAL A 85 2.10 -13.84 -8.17
N LEU A 86 3.33 -13.74 -7.68
CA LEU A 86 4.44 -14.61 -8.04
C LEU A 86 4.79 -15.58 -6.92
N ASP A 87 5.74 -16.48 -7.19
CA ASP A 87 6.26 -17.43 -6.21
C ASP A 87 6.78 -16.77 -4.92
N PRO A 88 6.82 -17.51 -3.79
CA PRO A 88 7.20 -16.95 -2.49
C PRO A 88 8.61 -16.43 -2.40
N GLU A 89 9.56 -17.01 -3.16
CA GLU A 89 10.96 -16.60 -3.11
C GLU A 89 11.19 -15.35 -3.98
N PRO A 90 11.45 -14.16 -3.41
CA PRO A 90 11.51 -12.91 -4.16
C PRO A 90 12.52 -12.89 -5.31
N SER A 91 13.63 -13.58 -5.15
CA SER A 91 14.67 -13.65 -6.18
C SER A 91 14.24 -14.46 -7.40
N LEU A 92 13.59 -15.60 -7.19
CA LEU A 92 13.04 -16.45 -8.27
C LEU A 92 11.86 -15.74 -8.93
N ALA A 93 10.96 -15.19 -8.13
CA ALA A 93 9.82 -14.41 -8.60
C ALA A 93 10.23 -13.27 -9.54
N LEU A 94 11.27 -12.52 -9.16
CA LEU A 94 11.77 -11.44 -9.99
C LEU A 94 12.44 -11.94 -11.28
N ASP A 95 13.27 -12.98 -11.22
CA ASP A 95 13.88 -13.60 -12.39
C ASP A 95 12.80 -14.06 -13.40
N ASP A 96 11.75 -14.70 -12.91
CA ASP A 96 10.67 -15.21 -13.75
C ASP A 96 9.85 -14.07 -14.36
N ALA A 97 9.52 -13.02 -13.59
CA ALA A 97 8.84 -11.84 -14.10
C ALA A 97 9.68 -11.12 -15.19
N VAL A 98 10.98 -10.97 -14.98
CA VAL A 98 11.89 -10.37 -15.98
C VAL A 98 11.94 -11.20 -17.27
N ARG A 99 11.99 -12.53 -17.17
CA ARG A 99 11.99 -13.42 -18.35
C ARG A 99 10.65 -13.37 -19.09
N ALA A 100 9.54 -13.36 -18.36
CA ALA A 100 8.19 -13.36 -18.92
C ALA A 100 7.87 -12.05 -19.64
N HIS A 101 8.15 -10.92 -19.01
CA HIS A 101 7.74 -9.61 -19.52
C HIS A 101 8.83 -8.87 -20.28
N ARG A 102 10.09 -9.24 -20.16
CA ARG A 102 11.25 -8.59 -20.80
C ARG A 102 11.24 -7.07 -20.63
N PRO A 103 11.14 -6.57 -19.38
CA PRO A 103 11.01 -5.13 -19.13
C PRO A 103 12.25 -4.36 -19.56
N GLY A 104 12.08 -3.07 -19.83
CA GLY A 104 13.21 -2.14 -20.04
C GLY A 104 13.77 -1.63 -18.72
N GLU A 105 12.94 -1.56 -17.68
CA GLU A 105 13.29 -1.11 -16.35
C GLU A 105 12.46 -1.87 -15.31
N VAL A 106 13.06 -2.13 -14.15
CA VAL A 106 12.42 -2.65 -12.93
C VAL A 106 12.42 -1.56 -11.88
N LEU A 107 11.24 -1.22 -11.35
CA LEU A 107 11.08 -0.47 -10.12
C LEU A 107 10.92 -1.46 -8.97
N LEU A 108 11.95 -1.61 -8.16
CA LEU A 108 11.95 -2.51 -7.00
C LEU A 108 11.51 -1.75 -5.75
N SER A 109 10.28 -2.00 -5.29
CA SER A 109 9.74 -1.43 -4.06
C SER A 109 9.96 -2.40 -2.90
N CYS A 110 10.94 -2.10 -2.05
CA CYS A 110 11.27 -2.92 -0.88
C CYS A 110 11.93 -2.06 0.21
N LEU A 111 12.14 -2.64 1.39
CA LEU A 111 12.99 -2.04 2.41
C LEU A 111 14.45 -2.08 1.95
N HIS A 112 15.24 -1.12 2.39
CA HIS A 112 16.66 -1.03 2.02
C HIS A 112 17.48 -2.24 2.50
N ASP A 113 17.10 -2.80 3.63
CA ASP A 113 17.74 -3.96 4.27
C ASP A 113 17.00 -5.29 4.07
N THR A 114 16.15 -5.37 3.04
CA THR A 114 15.42 -6.60 2.71
C THR A 114 16.38 -7.72 2.40
N ARG A 115 16.34 -8.77 3.22
CA ARG A 115 17.18 -9.95 3.10
C ARG A 115 16.35 -11.19 2.78
N PHE A 116 16.84 -12.00 1.86
CA PHE A 116 16.15 -13.20 1.39
C PHE A 116 17.05 -14.45 1.41
N GLY A 117 16.42 -15.62 1.36
CA GLY A 117 17.07 -16.90 1.31
C GLY A 117 17.84 -17.28 2.60
N PHE A 118 18.38 -18.50 2.61
CA PHE A 118 19.07 -19.06 3.79
C PHE A 118 20.33 -18.26 4.18
N MET A 119 21.03 -17.70 3.20
CA MET A 119 22.25 -16.89 3.44
C MET A 119 21.96 -15.41 3.72
N ARG A 120 20.69 -15.01 3.84
CA ARG A 120 20.26 -13.63 4.13
C ARG A 120 20.95 -12.59 3.22
N ARG A 121 20.95 -12.84 1.92
CA ARG A 121 21.48 -11.91 0.92
C ARG A 121 20.62 -10.65 0.86
N ASP A 122 21.26 -9.51 0.58
CA ASP A 122 20.57 -8.27 0.29
C ASP A 122 19.86 -8.38 -1.07
N LEU A 123 18.54 -8.09 -1.09
CA LEU A 123 17.74 -8.25 -2.30
C LEU A 123 18.16 -7.24 -3.38
N VAL A 124 18.40 -5.99 -2.98
CA VAL A 124 18.76 -4.91 -3.92
C VAL A 124 20.11 -5.17 -4.58
N GLU A 125 21.11 -5.59 -3.77
CA GLU A 125 22.43 -5.95 -4.30
C GLU A 125 22.34 -7.16 -5.23
N TRP A 126 21.62 -8.21 -4.81
CA TRP A 126 21.45 -9.41 -5.62
C TRP A 126 20.78 -9.11 -6.97
N VAL A 127 19.69 -8.31 -6.96
CA VAL A 127 18.99 -7.91 -8.18
C VAL A 127 19.92 -7.11 -9.09
N ARG A 128 20.70 -6.19 -8.52
CA ARG A 128 21.65 -5.38 -9.30
C ARG A 128 22.71 -6.24 -10.00
N GLU A 129 23.29 -7.17 -9.28
CA GLU A 129 24.31 -8.08 -9.84
C GLU A 129 23.76 -8.99 -10.94
N ARG A 130 22.51 -9.41 -10.82
CA ARG A 130 21.93 -10.43 -11.69
C ARG A 130 21.24 -9.86 -12.92
N ILE A 131 20.60 -8.71 -12.81
CA ILE A 131 19.71 -8.15 -13.84
C ILE A 131 20.39 -7.01 -14.60
N GLU A 132 21.20 -6.18 -13.97
CA GLU A 132 22.06 -5.22 -14.64
C GLU A 132 23.26 -5.98 -15.29
N PRO A 133 23.71 -5.61 -16.49
CA PRO A 133 23.36 -4.40 -17.24
C PRO A 133 22.21 -4.57 -18.24
N GLU A 134 21.53 -5.70 -18.30
CA GLU A 134 20.52 -5.97 -19.32
C GLU A 134 19.21 -5.23 -19.11
N VAL A 135 18.84 -4.99 -17.83
CA VAL A 135 17.62 -4.31 -17.41
C VAL A 135 17.98 -3.25 -16.38
N LYS A 136 17.52 -2.03 -16.60
CA LYS A 136 17.74 -0.93 -15.65
C LYS A 136 16.99 -1.20 -14.34
N LEU A 137 17.67 -1.09 -13.20
CA LEU A 137 17.08 -1.21 -11.88
C LEU A 137 16.96 0.17 -11.22
N THR A 138 15.78 0.47 -10.69
CA THR A 138 15.55 1.62 -9.80
C THR A 138 14.95 1.11 -8.49
N HIS A 139 15.66 1.27 -7.40
CA HIS A 139 15.16 0.95 -6.06
C HIS A 139 14.28 2.08 -5.53
N ILE A 140 13.07 1.74 -5.09
CA ILE A 140 12.11 2.64 -4.45
C ILE A 140 12.00 2.23 -2.97
N PRO A 141 12.68 2.90 -2.06
CA PRO A 141 12.67 2.54 -0.64
C PRO A 141 11.29 2.78 -0.04
N VAL A 142 10.82 1.79 0.73
CA VAL A 142 9.50 1.81 1.37
C VAL A 142 9.51 2.58 2.69
N ARG A 143 10.64 2.59 3.42
CA ARG A 143 10.80 3.33 4.67
C ARG A 143 11.38 4.71 4.44
N ILE A 144 10.95 5.65 5.26
CA ILE A 144 11.47 7.03 5.27
C ILE A 144 12.90 7.08 5.78
N GLU A 145 13.25 6.20 6.69
CA GLU A 145 14.59 6.14 7.28
C GLU A 145 15.68 5.89 6.24
N ASP A 146 15.29 5.29 5.11
CA ASP A 146 16.21 5.02 4.00
C ASP A 146 16.59 6.29 3.21
N ASP A 147 15.86 7.40 3.38
CA ASP A 147 16.11 8.63 2.61
C ASP A 147 16.95 9.71 3.34
N ALA A 148 16.94 9.70 4.59
CA ALA A 148 17.66 10.49 5.60
C ALA A 148 16.82 10.46 6.89
N ILE A 149 17.48 10.41 8.03
CA ILE A 149 16.78 10.50 9.34
C ILE A 149 16.10 11.86 9.43
N ARG A 150 14.79 11.89 9.16
CA ARG A 150 13.98 13.11 9.30
C ARG A 150 13.29 13.09 10.65
N TRP A 151 13.90 13.68 11.63
CA TRP A 151 13.37 13.79 13.00
C TRP A 151 12.11 14.66 13.09
N ASP A 152 11.86 15.48 12.09
CA ASP A 152 10.72 16.38 11.97
C ASP A 152 9.47 15.73 11.35
N LEU A 153 9.61 14.52 10.80
CA LEU A 153 8.52 13.81 10.14
C LEU A 153 7.71 12.98 11.13
N ASN A 154 6.42 13.25 11.24
CA ASN A 154 5.49 12.46 12.04
C ASN A 154 4.89 11.31 11.20
N HIS A 155 4.83 10.11 11.76
CA HIS A 155 4.27 8.94 11.09
C HIS A 155 3.02 8.45 11.84
N THR A 156 1.85 8.62 11.25
CA THR A 156 0.57 8.16 11.80
C THR A 156 0.13 6.85 11.16
N LEU A 157 -0.18 5.87 12.01
CA LEU A 157 -0.95 4.69 11.60
C LEU A 157 -2.43 5.05 11.56
N VAL A 158 -3.08 4.90 10.41
CA VAL A 158 -4.52 5.11 10.22
C VAL A 158 -5.21 3.75 10.13
N VAL A 159 -6.22 3.53 10.96
CA VAL A 159 -7.03 2.31 10.97
C VAL A 159 -8.43 2.65 10.49
N ALA A 160 -8.77 2.26 9.28
CA ALA A 160 -10.05 2.59 8.66
C ALA A 160 -10.39 1.57 7.58
N THR A 161 -11.60 1.02 7.58
CA THR A 161 -12.08 0.14 6.51
C THR A 161 -13.25 0.80 5.78
N LYS A 162 -14.41 0.82 6.38
CA LYS A 162 -15.62 1.46 5.82
C LYS A 162 -15.48 2.98 5.70
N THR A 163 -14.63 3.56 6.50
CA THR A 163 -14.43 5.02 6.60
C THR A 163 -13.20 5.50 5.82
N VAL A 164 -12.48 4.60 5.13
CA VAL A 164 -11.21 4.95 4.51
C VAL A 164 -11.34 6.08 3.48
N ALA A 165 -12.42 6.13 2.73
CA ALA A 165 -12.73 7.21 1.78
C ALA A 165 -13.64 8.31 2.35
N ALA A 166 -13.86 8.34 3.67
CA ALA A 166 -14.67 9.39 4.27
C ALA A 166 -13.97 10.76 4.19
N PRO A 167 -14.65 11.82 3.68
CA PRO A 167 -14.01 13.13 3.55
C PRO A 167 -13.50 13.71 4.86
N ASP A 168 -14.19 13.45 5.97
CA ASP A 168 -13.77 13.91 7.29
C ASP A 168 -12.45 13.28 7.72
N LEU A 169 -12.23 11.98 7.40
CA LEU A 169 -10.96 11.31 7.65
C LEU A 169 -9.83 11.91 6.78
N VAL A 170 -10.10 12.08 5.49
CA VAL A 170 -9.12 12.66 4.56
C VAL A 170 -8.79 14.09 4.96
N ALA A 171 -9.79 14.90 5.33
CA ALA A 171 -9.59 16.26 5.85
C ALA A 171 -8.72 16.24 7.10
N ARG A 172 -8.98 15.32 8.05
CA ARG A 172 -8.17 15.18 9.27
C ARG A 172 -6.71 14.85 8.98
N MET A 173 -6.45 13.96 8.00
CA MET A 173 -5.08 13.67 7.56
C MET A 173 -4.40 14.89 6.93
N LYS A 174 -5.11 15.63 6.07
CA LYS A 174 -4.61 16.87 5.46
C LYS A 174 -4.30 17.95 6.49
N ASP A 175 -5.17 18.14 7.48
CA ASP A 175 -4.96 19.10 8.58
C ASP A 175 -3.68 18.76 9.37
N ARG A 176 -3.47 17.48 9.71
CA ARG A 176 -2.26 17.05 10.39
C ARG A 176 -1.01 17.31 9.55
N ALA A 177 -1.06 17.00 8.25
CA ALA A 177 0.06 17.25 7.32
C ALA A 177 0.35 18.74 7.13
N GLY A 178 -0.66 19.62 7.26
CA GLY A 178 -0.51 21.07 7.23
C GLY A 178 0.19 21.65 8.46
N ILE A 179 0.18 20.95 9.59
CA ILE A 179 0.85 21.41 10.82
C ILE A 179 2.36 21.12 10.78
N ARG A 180 2.74 19.96 10.28
CA ARG A 180 4.14 19.51 10.16
C ARG A 180 4.27 18.41 9.10
N PRO A 181 5.48 18.15 8.58
CA PRO A 181 5.71 17.03 7.67
C PRO A 181 5.15 15.73 8.24
N HIS A 182 4.34 15.04 7.45
CA HIS A 182 3.59 13.86 7.89
C HIS A 182 3.66 12.74 6.86
N ARG A 183 3.64 11.53 7.37
CA ARG A 183 3.41 10.32 6.60
C ARG A 183 2.28 9.52 7.22
N PHE A 184 1.50 8.86 6.38
CA PHE A 184 0.43 7.97 6.82
C PHE A 184 0.66 6.55 6.32
N THR A 185 0.47 5.58 7.20
CA THR A 185 0.25 4.19 6.82
C THR A 185 -1.19 3.84 7.13
N ILE A 186 -1.97 3.53 6.10
CA ILE A 186 -3.39 3.22 6.22
C ILE A 186 -3.55 1.70 6.20
N ILE A 187 -4.12 1.14 7.24
CA ILE A 187 -4.51 -0.26 7.27
C ILE A 187 -6.03 -0.39 7.25
N CYS A 188 -6.51 -1.31 6.42
CA CYS A 188 -7.93 -1.60 6.28
C CYS A 188 -8.17 -3.04 6.73
N PRO A 189 -8.44 -3.28 8.04
CA PRO A 189 -8.85 -4.59 8.52
C PRO A 189 -10.13 -5.03 7.81
N ARG A 190 -10.26 -6.32 7.51
CA ARG A 190 -11.43 -6.87 6.82
C ARG A 190 -12.70 -6.62 7.62
N ALA A 191 -13.79 -6.28 6.95
CA ALA A 191 -15.12 -6.16 7.53
C ALA A 191 -16.08 -7.09 6.77
N GLU A 192 -16.95 -7.81 7.47
CA GLU A 192 -17.81 -8.84 6.89
C GLU A 192 -18.81 -8.27 5.86
N ASP A 193 -19.21 -7.04 6.02
CA ASP A 193 -20.23 -6.35 5.22
C ASP A 193 -19.67 -5.42 4.12
N VAL A 194 -18.36 -5.48 3.87
CA VAL A 194 -17.71 -4.72 2.78
C VAL A 194 -16.89 -5.67 1.92
N SER A 195 -17.10 -5.62 0.62
CA SER A 195 -16.35 -6.45 -0.31
C SER A 195 -14.90 -5.96 -0.43
N GLU A 196 -13.97 -6.90 -0.56
CA GLU A 196 -12.54 -6.59 -0.73
C GLU A 196 -12.27 -5.65 -1.93
N PRO A 197 -12.89 -5.83 -3.12
CA PRO A 197 -12.73 -4.88 -4.22
C PRO A 197 -13.21 -3.47 -3.91
N GLN A 198 -14.21 -3.30 -3.04
CA GLN A 198 -14.64 -1.96 -2.61
C GLN A 198 -13.59 -1.31 -1.71
N VAL A 199 -13.05 -2.05 -0.72
CA VAL A 199 -11.98 -1.57 0.16
C VAL A 199 -10.76 -1.15 -0.66
N VAL A 200 -10.38 -1.95 -1.66
CA VAL A 200 -9.25 -1.64 -2.57
C VAL A 200 -9.49 -0.33 -3.32
N ARG A 201 -10.68 -0.13 -3.90
CA ARG A 201 -11.03 1.11 -4.62
C ARG A 201 -11.02 2.33 -3.69
N ASP A 202 -11.67 2.22 -2.54
CA ASP A 202 -11.78 3.32 -1.59
C ASP A 202 -10.40 3.72 -1.03
N LEU A 203 -9.56 2.74 -0.73
CA LEU A 203 -8.18 2.97 -0.31
C LEU A 203 -7.35 3.64 -1.41
N ALA A 204 -7.44 3.13 -2.64
CA ALA A 204 -6.72 3.69 -3.78
C ALA A 204 -7.12 5.15 -4.05
N SER A 205 -8.42 5.45 -3.99
CA SER A 205 -8.95 6.82 -4.14
C SER A 205 -8.42 7.76 -3.06
N THR A 206 -8.40 7.29 -1.81
CA THR A 206 -7.83 8.05 -0.68
C THR A 206 -6.34 8.32 -0.85
N LEU A 207 -5.57 7.30 -1.22
CA LEU A 207 -4.15 7.46 -1.51
C LEU A 207 -3.90 8.44 -2.66
N ALA A 208 -4.71 8.38 -3.71
CA ALA A 208 -4.63 9.31 -4.84
C ALA A 208 -4.94 10.75 -4.42
N GLU A 209 -5.93 10.96 -3.56
CA GLU A 209 -6.28 12.28 -3.03
C GLU A 209 -5.15 12.86 -2.16
N LEU A 210 -4.57 12.05 -1.28
CA LEU A 210 -3.41 12.44 -0.47
C LEU A 210 -2.19 12.75 -1.34
N TYR A 211 -1.93 11.92 -2.37
CA TYR A 211 -0.85 12.19 -3.31
C TYR A 211 -1.03 13.53 -4.05
N ARG A 212 -2.27 13.85 -4.53
CA ARG A 212 -2.56 15.15 -5.17
C ARG A 212 -2.34 16.33 -4.22
N ALA A 213 -2.50 16.10 -2.92
CA ALA A 213 -2.20 17.07 -1.86
C ALA A 213 -0.72 17.07 -1.41
N GLU A 214 0.17 16.36 -2.12
CA GLU A 214 1.59 16.20 -1.81
C GLU A 214 1.89 15.52 -0.46
N ILE A 215 0.95 14.76 0.06
CA ILE A 215 1.08 14.01 1.32
C ILE A 215 1.58 12.60 1.03
N ASP A 216 2.59 12.15 1.77
CA ASP A 216 3.11 10.79 1.66
C ASP A 216 2.21 9.82 2.43
N ALA A 217 1.66 8.84 1.72
CA ALA A 217 0.81 7.82 2.29
C ALA A 217 1.01 6.48 1.58
N THR A 218 0.94 5.41 2.35
CA THR A 218 0.86 4.03 1.86
C THR A 218 -0.33 3.35 2.49
N GLY A 219 -0.81 2.26 1.92
CA GLY A 219 -1.93 1.55 2.53
C GLY A 219 -2.12 0.15 1.99
N GLN A 220 -2.77 -0.69 2.80
CA GLN A 220 -3.09 -2.06 2.42
C GLN A 220 -4.26 -2.61 3.23
N PRO A 221 -5.09 -3.48 2.64
CA PRO A 221 -5.96 -4.37 3.39
C PRO A 221 -5.11 -5.30 4.27
N MET A 222 -5.60 -5.65 5.45
CA MET A 222 -4.88 -6.49 6.41
C MET A 222 -5.78 -7.62 6.94
N SER A 223 -5.29 -8.36 7.93
CA SER A 223 -6.02 -9.42 8.63
C SER A 223 -7.44 -8.99 9.00
N PRO A 224 -8.42 -9.91 8.99
CA PRO A 224 -9.77 -9.60 9.40
C PRO A 224 -9.88 -9.11 10.84
N ASP A 225 -9.02 -9.56 11.75
CA ASP A 225 -9.03 -9.07 13.13
C ASP A 225 -8.33 -7.70 13.22
N PRO A 226 -9.07 -6.63 13.56
CA PRO A 226 -8.53 -5.27 13.59
C PRO A 226 -7.47 -5.09 14.68
N PHE A 227 -7.56 -5.78 15.80
CA PHE A 227 -6.57 -5.70 16.86
C PHE A 227 -5.23 -6.30 16.45
N TYR A 228 -5.26 -7.50 15.81
CA TYR A 228 -4.04 -8.10 15.27
C TYR A 228 -3.44 -7.30 14.14
N ALA A 229 -4.27 -6.71 13.27
CA ALA A 229 -3.80 -5.81 12.23
C ALA A 229 -3.05 -4.60 12.79
N VAL A 230 -3.60 -3.95 13.83
CA VAL A 230 -2.95 -2.83 14.51
C VAL A 230 -1.67 -3.27 15.22
N LYS A 231 -1.70 -4.39 15.96
CA LYS A 231 -0.53 -4.92 16.64
C LYS A 231 0.61 -5.20 15.67
N ASN A 232 0.33 -5.88 14.58
CA ASN A 232 1.31 -6.17 13.53
C ASN A 232 1.88 -4.88 12.92
N ALA A 233 1.03 -3.88 12.67
CA ALA A 233 1.47 -2.60 12.14
C ALA A 233 2.38 -1.83 13.11
N ILE A 234 2.08 -1.84 14.41
CA ILE A 234 2.92 -1.22 15.44
C ILE A 234 4.31 -1.88 15.50
N GLU A 235 4.35 -3.20 15.37
CA GLU A 235 5.61 -3.97 15.40
C GLU A 235 6.44 -3.76 14.12
N HIS A 236 5.77 -3.52 12.99
CA HIS A 236 6.41 -3.41 11.69
C HIS A 236 6.84 -1.98 11.33
N TYR A 237 5.99 -1.00 11.64
CA TYR A 237 6.25 0.39 11.29
C TYR A 237 6.69 1.18 12.52
N ARG A 238 7.68 2.04 12.33
CA ARG A 238 8.00 3.05 13.32
C ARG A 238 6.95 4.16 13.25
N ILE A 239 5.91 4.07 14.07
CA ILE A 239 4.83 5.05 14.15
C ILE A 239 4.98 5.95 15.38
N ASP A 240 4.45 7.17 15.30
CA ASP A 240 4.42 8.14 16.39
C ASP A 240 3.06 8.18 17.07
N ASP A 241 1.97 8.01 16.32
CA ASP A 241 0.61 8.00 16.82
C ASP A 241 -0.33 7.14 15.94
N ILE A 242 -1.53 6.88 16.47
CA ILE A 242 -2.55 6.03 15.83
C ILE A 242 -3.84 6.82 15.71
N LEU A 243 -4.47 6.77 14.54
CA LEU A 243 -5.77 7.35 14.24
C LEU A 243 -6.75 6.24 13.85
N ILE A 244 -7.75 5.98 14.68
CA ILE A 244 -8.81 4.99 14.40
C ILE A 244 -10.06 5.74 13.96
N SER A 245 -10.67 5.34 12.84
CA SER A 245 -11.86 5.98 12.28
C SER A 245 -13.04 5.02 12.22
N THR A 246 -14.19 5.46 12.73
CA THR A 246 -15.48 4.75 12.64
C THR A 246 -16.58 5.67 12.17
N PHE A 247 -17.72 5.14 11.71
CA PHE A 247 -18.88 5.95 11.42
C PHE A 247 -19.59 6.41 12.69
N ALA A 248 -20.02 7.67 12.70
CA ALA A 248 -20.84 8.26 13.77
C ALA A 248 -22.19 7.56 13.87
N GLY A 249 -22.61 7.26 15.10
CA GLY A 249 -23.93 6.70 15.39
C GLY A 249 -24.11 5.23 15.00
N GLU A 250 -23.11 4.56 14.44
CA GLU A 250 -23.13 3.12 14.24
C GLU A 250 -22.57 2.38 15.46
N ARG A 251 -23.20 1.24 15.78
CA ARG A 251 -22.57 0.22 16.62
C ARG A 251 -21.48 -0.45 15.79
N SER A 252 -20.31 0.18 15.72
CA SER A 252 -19.14 -0.44 15.12
C SER A 252 -18.75 -1.64 15.99
N GLN A 253 -18.63 -2.82 15.38
CA GLN A 253 -18.11 -4.01 16.06
C GLN A 253 -16.76 -3.72 16.74
N TRP A 254 -15.93 -2.86 16.17
CA TRP A 254 -14.67 -2.44 16.77
C TRP A 254 -14.84 -1.73 18.12
N LEU A 255 -15.91 -0.93 18.26
CA LEU A 255 -16.22 -0.25 19.53
C LEU A 255 -16.87 -1.22 20.53
N GLU A 256 -17.69 -2.17 20.07
CA GLU A 256 -18.27 -3.21 20.91
C GLU A 256 -17.19 -4.14 21.48
N ASP A 257 -16.16 -4.46 20.69
CA ASP A 257 -15.01 -5.29 21.07
C ASP A 257 -13.89 -4.50 21.78
N ASP A 258 -14.16 -3.25 22.14
CA ASP A 258 -13.23 -2.32 22.81
C ASP A 258 -11.84 -2.24 22.14
N LEU A 259 -11.81 -2.20 20.81
CA LEU A 259 -10.57 -2.10 20.04
C LEU A 259 -9.67 -0.96 20.55
N ILE A 260 -10.26 0.20 20.86
CA ILE A 260 -9.52 1.40 21.27
C ILE A 260 -8.83 1.16 22.62
N GLY A 261 -9.54 0.59 23.60
CA GLY A 261 -8.98 0.24 24.91
C GLY A 261 -7.84 -0.78 24.77
N ARG A 262 -8.09 -1.87 24.05
CA ARG A 262 -7.10 -2.91 23.79
C ARG A 262 -5.84 -2.39 23.08
N VAL A 263 -5.99 -1.48 22.11
CA VAL A 263 -4.85 -0.85 21.42
C VAL A 263 -4.06 0.03 22.39
N ARG A 264 -4.73 0.80 23.26
CA ARG A 264 -4.05 1.62 24.27
C ARG A 264 -3.27 0.81 25.30
N GLU A 265 -3.67 -0.42 25.57
CA GLU A 265 -2.97 -1.32 26.48
C GLU A 265 -1.64 -1.86 25.93
N ILE A 266 -1.51 -1.97 24.59
CA ILE A 266 -0.32 -2.55 23.95
C ILE A 266 0.69 -1.52 23.45
N THR A 267 0.39 -0.23 23.58
CA THR A 267 1.27 0.84 23.08
C THR A 267 1.27 2.07 23.99
N ASP A 268 2.42 2.75 24.04
CA ASP A 268 2.58 4.06 24.68
C ASP A 268 2.22 5.24 23.75
N LYS A 269 1.87 4.94 22.50
CA LYS A 269 1.54 5.95 21.50
C LYS A 269 0.18 6.58 21.75
N THR A 270 0.01 7.83 21.31
CA THR A 270 -1.29 8.48 21.35
C THR A 270 -2.25 7.77 20.39
N VAL A 271 -3.41 7.35 20.92
CA VAL A 271 -4.49 6.75 20.14
C VAL A 271 -5.66 7.74 20.09
N GLU A 272 -5.84 8.37 18.92
CA GLU A 272 -7.00 9.22 18.63
C GLU A 272 -8.08 8.39 17.96
N HIS A 273 -9.32 8.57 18.38
CA HIS A 273 -10.51 8.03 17.72
C HIS A 273 -11.31 9.18 17.14
N ILE A 274 -11.72 9.05 15.87
CA ILE A 274 -12.62 9.99 15.23
C ILE A 274 -13.86 9.26 14.72
N GLU A 275 -14.99 9.90 14.91
CA GLU A 275 -16.25 9.50 14.28
C GLU A 275 -16.48 10.37 13.05
N VAL A 276 -16.71 9.75 11.90
CA VAL A 276 -16.91 10.44 10.63
C VAL A 276 -18.35 10.28 10.15
N GLY A 277 -18.85 11.30 9.43
CA GLY A 277 -20.17 11.25 8.81
C GLY A 277 -20.23 10.26 7.65
N ARG A 278 -21.41 9.69 7.38
CA ARG A 278 -21.65 8.95 6.14
C ARG A 278 -21.78 9.93 4.99
N ASN A 279 -21.06 9.70 3.91
CA ASN A 279 -21.24 10.46 2.67
C ASN A 279 -22.63 10.21 2.08
N ALA A 280 -23.39 11.28 1.85
CA ALA A 280 -24.67 11.20 1.15
C ALA A 280 -24.53 10.57 -0.27
N THR A 281 -23.37 10.72 -0.89
CA THR A 281 -23.06 10.17 -2.23
C THR A 281 -22.89 8.65 -2.24
N ALA A 282 -22.28 8.07 -1.21
CA ALA A 282 -22.12 6.61 -1.07
C ALA A 282 -23.48 5.94 -0.75
N VAL A 283 -24.32 6.60 0.02
CA VAL A 283 -25.69 6.14 0.32
C VAL A 283 -26.55 6.16 -0.95
N ALA A 284 -26.43 7.18 -1.80
CA ALA A 284 -27.18 7.27 -3.06
C ALA A 284 -26.77 6.18 -4.07
N ALA A 285 -25.48 5.83 -4.14
CA ALA A 285 -25.00 4.75 -4.98
C ALA A 285 -25.49 3.36 -4.52
N ALA A 286 -25.46 3.11 -3.22
CA ALA A 286 -25.95 1.85 -2.64
C ALA A 286 -27.49 1.70 -2.78
N VAL A 287 -28.25 2.79 -2.73
CA VAL A 287 -29.71 2.77 -2.95
C VAL A 287 -30.02 2.51 -4.43
N ALA A 288 -29.25 3.07 -5.36
CA ALA A 288 -29.45 2.86 -6.79
C ALA A 288 -29.18 1.39 -7.20
N GLU A 289 -28.19 0.73 -6.62
CA GLU A 289 -27.91 -0.71 -6.88
C GLU A 289 -29.00 -1.65 -6.33
N VAL A 290 -29.70 -1.24 -5.27
CA VAL A 290 -30.81 -2.03 -4.70
C VAL A 290 -32.11 -1.84 -5.50
N GLU A 291 -32.31 -0.70 -6.15
CA GLU A 291 -33.50 -0.45 -6.98
C GLU A 291 -33.41 -1.07 -8.39
N GLU A 292 -32.21 -1.46 -8.85
CA GLU A 292 -31.98 -2.16 -10.14
C GLU A 292 -31.89 -3.69 -10.00
N SER A 293 -32.03 -4.26 -8.81
CA SER A 293 -32.02 -5.71 -8.53
C SER A 293 -33.41 -6.27 -8.23
#